data_802589467299de88add8bb5d901f3688
#
_entry.id   802589467299de88add8bb5d901f3688
#
_cell.length_a   1.000
_cell.length_b   1.000
_cell.length_c   1.000
_cell.angle_alpha   90.00
_cell.angle_beta   90.00
_cell.angle_gamma   90.00
#
_symmetry.space_group_name_H-M   'P 1'
#
loop_
_entity.id
_entity.type
_entity.pdbx_description
1 polymer ?
#
loop_
_entity_poly.entity_id
_entity_poly.type
_entity_poly.pdbx_seq_one_letter_code
_entity_poly.pdbx_strand_id
1 'polypeptide(L)'
;MNWNFARGQWSMEGLTYAYTYRFPETPVFRQLDDCILNSENGSQEQGFDNITLLTKEKCLPGTRIETKCSFDHFGAPLVTIAESLISDEKGNMRFGDYIEVVAYEKGVNVWRMYYKEGKVTWDWLLSVEFPLEEKKIHTLSVEILKSKLAILVNERKMTLHVNDMYPSFHVGINACEGINRFYSMEIEEANEA
;
A
#
# COMPACT_ATOMS: atom_id res chain seq x y z
N MET A 1 1.56 12.52 -10.08
CA MET A 1 2.95 12.11 -9.71
C MET A 1 3.21 10.71 -10.24
N ASN A 2 4.42 10.41 -10.73
CA ASN A 2 4.72 9.10 -11.33
C ASN A 2 6.14 8.65 -10.94
N TRP A 3 6.29 7.40 -10.51
CA TRP A 3 7.56 6.75 -10.18
C TRP A 3 7.70 5.46 -10.98
N ASN A 4 8.73 5.40 -11.81
CA ASN A 4 9.17 4.17 -12.45
C ASN A 4 10.31 3.59 -11.60
N PHE A 5 10.08 2.48 -10.93
CA PHE A 5 11.01 1.90 -9.97
C PHE A 5 12.21 1.20 -10.59
N ALA A 6 12.45 1.33 -11.89
CA ALA A 6 13.69 0.88 -12.51
C ALA A 6 14.88 1.68 -11.96
N ARG A 7 16.04 1.02 -11.86
CA ARG A 7 17.26 1.59 -11.29
C ARG A 7 17.65 2.91 -11.95
N GLY A 8 17.81 3.95 -11.14
CA GLY A 8 18.20 5.28 -11.60
C GLY A 8 17.09 6.09 -12.28
N GLN A 9 15.84 5.59 -12.30
CA GLN A 9 14.69 6.28 -12.92
C GLN A 9 13.72 6.90 -11.90
N TRP A 10 13.99 6.77 -10.61
CA TRP A 10 13.14 7.33 -9.55
C TRP A 10 13.96 7.89 -8.40
N SER A 11 13.34 8.68 -7.57
CA SER A 11 13.89 9.26 -6.35
C SER A 11 12.89 9.24 -5.22
N MET A 12 13.33 9.52 -4.02
CA MET A 12 12.49 9.67 -2.82
C MET A 12 11.78 11.02 -2.74
N GLU A 13 11.84 11.82 -3.81
CA GLU A 13 11.12 13.10 -3.86
C GLU A 13 9.61 12.85 -3.75
N GLY A 14 8.96 13.57 -2.82
CA GLY A 14 7.55 13.38 -2.51
C GLY A 14 7.19 12.11 -1.73
N LEU A 15 8.15 11.20 -1.49
CA LEU A 15 7.92 9.93 -0.79
C LEU A 15 8.70 9.84 0.52
N THR A 16 8.17 9.04 1.44
CA THR A 16 8.85 8.66 2.68
C THR A 16 8.56 7.22 3.03
N TYR A 17 9.57 6.54 3.57
CA TYR A 17 9.32 5.28 4.26
C TYR A 17 8.60 5.53 5.57
N ALA A 18 7.63 4.67 5.90
CA ALA A 18 6.90 4.75 7.14
C ALA A 18 6.65 3.36 7.72
N TYR A 19 6.46 3.28 9.02
CA TYR A 19 6.18 2.01 9.70
C TYR A 19 4.88 2.11 10.53
N THR A 20 4.31 0.96 10.86
CA THR A 20 3.16 0.85 11.75
C THR A 20 3.62 0.64 13.19
N TYR A 21 2.71 0.82 14.15
CA TYR A 21 2.97 0.42 15.54
C TYR A 21 3.28 -1.07 15.72
N ARG A 22 2.89 -1.89 14.75
CA ARG A 22 3.14 -3.33 14.76
C ARG A 22 4.59 -3.67 14.48
N PHE A 23 5.27 -2.84 13.69
CA PHE A 23 6.65 -3.06 13.24
C PHE A 23 7.45 -1.78 13.47
N PRO A 24 8.17 -1.66 14.61
CA PRO A 24 8.82 -0.42 15.02
C PRO A 24 10.10 -0.08 14.22
N GLU A 25 10.45 -0.89 13.25
CA GLU A 25 11.58 -0.65 12.36
C GLU A 25 11.08 -0.22 10.98
N THR A 26 11.86 0.62 10.31
CA THR A 26 11.54 1.11 8.96
C THR A 26 12.50 0.45 7.96
N PRO A 27 12.26 -0.81 7.56
CA PRO A 27 13.02 -1.42 6.50
C PRO A 27 12.79 -0.67 5.20
N VAL A 28 13.73 -0.75 4.28
CA VAL A 28 13.66 -0.10 2.97
C VAL A 28 13.60 -1.15 1.87
N PHE A 29 12.92 -0.83 0.79
CA PHE A 29 12.94 -1.67 -0.40
C PHE A 29 14.35 -1.79 -0.97
N ARG A 30 14.71 -2.99 -1.38
CA ARG A 30 15.93 -3.24 -2.15
C ARG A 30 15.68 -2.90 -3.61
N GLN A 31 16.62 -2.17 -4.22
CA GLN A 31 16.58 -1.84 -5.63
C GLN A 31 17.07 -3.02 -6.48
N LEU A 32 16.26 -3.46 -7.42
CA LEU A 32 16.64 -4.32 -8.55
C LEU A 32 16.79 -3.48 -9.84
N ASP A 33 17.04 -4.11 -10.97
CA ASP A 33 17.25 -3.37 -12.22
C ASP A 33 15.96 -2.71 -12.73
N ASP A 34 14.82 -3.41 -12.62
CA ASP A 34 13.52 -3.00 -13.15
C ASP A 34 12.45 -2.73 -12.08
N CYS A 35 12.75 -2.96 -10.80
CA CYS A 35 11.75 -2.86 -9.72
C CYS A 35 12.41 -2.64 -8.35
N ILE A 36 11.57 -2.43 -7.35
CA ILE A 36 11.94 -2.49 -5.93
C ILE A 36 11.32 -3.74 -5.29
N LEU A 37 12.01 -4.33 -4.33
CA LEU A 37 11.74 -5.63 -3.73
C LEU A 37 11.78 -5.54 -2.20
N ASN A 38 10.85 -6.20 -1.49
CA ASN A 38 10.86 -6.24 -0.03
C ASN A 38 11.80 -7.31 0.54
N SER A 39 11.76 -8.53 0.02
CA SER A 39 12.51 -9.67 0.53
C SER A 39 12.91 -10.63 -0.59
N GLU A 40 14.07 -11.27 -0.45
CA GLU A 40 14.50 -12.34 -1.36
C GLU A 40 14.08 -13.74 -0.89
N ASN A 41 13.74 -13.88 0.38
CA ASN A 41 13.66 -15.18 1.02
C ASN A 41 12.24 -15.63 1.37
N GLY A 42 11.19 -14.96 1.01
CA GLY A 42 9.79 -15.39 1.12
C GLY A 42 9.39 -16.22 2.34
N SER A 43 10.16 -16.19 3.44
CA SER A 43 9.91 -17.08 4.56
C SER A 43 8.83 -16.48 5.47
N GLN A 44 7.79 -17.25 5.69
CA GLN A 44 6.78 -16.97 6.72
C GLN A 44 7.34 -17.04 8.17
N GLU A 45 8.54 -17.59 8.35
CA GLU A 45 9.09 -17.89 9.68
C GLU A 45 9.66 -16.66 10.41
N GLN A 46 9.91 -15.55 9.73
CA GLN A 46 10.57 -14.37 10.31
C GLN A 46 9.65 -13.17 10.56
N GLY A 47 8.36 -13.35 10.53
CA GLY A 47 7.43 -12.23 10.65
C GLY A 47 7.24 -11.50 9.33
N PHE A 48 6.36 -10.54 9.33
CA PHE A 48 5.94 -9.81 8.15
C PHE A 48 7.01 -8.77 7.80
N ASP A 49 7.69 -8.91 6.67
CA ASP A 49 8.53 -7.87 6.10
C ASP A 49 7.64 -6.74 5.56
N ASN A 50 7.06 -5.97 6.47
CA ASN A 50 6.16 -4.88 6.12
C ASN A 50 7.00 -3.64 5.77
N ILE A 51 7.13 -3.36 4.48
CA ILE A 51 7.83 -2.18 3.97
C ILE A 51 6.83 -1.26 3.30
N THR A 52 6.65 -0.06 3.87
CA THR A 52 5.69 0.91 3.37
C THR A 52 6.37 2.18 2.86
N LEU A 53 5.95 2.62 1.68
CA LEU A 53 6.40 3.85 1.03
C LEU A 53 5.18 4.71 0.73
N LEU A 54 5.07 5.87 1.38
CA LEU A 54 3.91 6.77 1.33
C LEU A 54 4.28 8.16 0.79
N THR A 55 3.28 8.89 0.30
CA THR A 55 3.42 10.31 0.00
C THR A 55 3.76 11.11 1.26
N LYS A 56 4.66 12.09 1.15
CA LYS A 56 4.96 13.04 2.24
C LYS A 56 3.80 14.01 2.46
N GLU A 57 3.23 14.48 1.37
CA GLU A 57 2.08 15.37 1.41
C GLU A 57 0.77 14.58 1.46
N LYS A 58 -0.24 15.18 2.06
CA LYS A 58 -1.57 14.59 2.10
C LYS A 58 -2.29 14.76 0.77
N CYS A 59 -2.95 13.72 0.36
CA CYS A 59 -3.89 13.69 -0.75
C CYS A 59 -5.33 13.94 -0.25
N LEU A 60 -6.22 14.27 -1.17
CA LEU A 60 -7.64 14.52 -0.91
C LEU A 60 -8.51 13.44 -1.57
N PRO A 61 -9.77 13.25 -1.12
CA PRO A 61 -10.73 12.40 -1.81
C PRO A 61 -10.90 12.79 -3.28
N GLY A 62 -10.89 11.81 -4.16
CA GLY A 62 -10.78 11.94 -5.60
C GLY A 62 -9.40 11.54 -6.13
N THR A 63 -8.43 11.32 -5.24
CA THR A 63 -7.11 10.80 -5.61
C THR A 63 -7.21 9.35 -6.06
N ARG A 64 -6.50 9.03 -7.15
CA ARG A 64 -6.30 7.68 -7.65
C ARG A 64 -4.83 7.31 -7.52
N ILE A 65 -4.55 6.13 -6.97
CA ILE A 65 -3.24 5.49 -7.02
C ILE A 65 -3.32 4.24 -7.89
N GLU A 66 -2.28 4.04 -8.71
CA GLU A 66 -2.10 2.84 -9.49
C GLU A 66 -0.67 2.33 -9.32
N THR A 67 -0.51 1.02 -9.17
CA THR A 67 0.80 0.38 -9.11
C THR A 67 0.84 -0.87 -9.97
N LYS A 68 1.98 -1.09 -10.63
CA LYS A 68 2.32 -2.38 -11.25
C LYS A 68 3.17 -3.17 -10.28
N CYS A 69 2.70 -4.35 -9.92
CA CYS A 69 3.34 -5.20 -8.92
C CYS A 69 3.31 -6.67 -9.33
N SER A 70 4.17 -7.46 -8.74
CA SER A 70 4.10 -8.93 -8.78
C SER A 70 4.43 -9.48 -7.40
N PHE A 71 4.03 -10.71 -7.16
CA PHE A 71 4.28 -11.40 -5.90
C PHE A 71 4.69 -12.84 -6.12
N ASP A 72 5.24 -13.44 -5.07
CA ASP A 72 5.76 -14.80 -5.06
C ASP A 72 5.80 -15.28 -3.60
N HIS A 73 5.74 -16.60 -3.35
CA HIS A 73 5.85 -17.17 -2.01
C HIS A 73 4.93 -16.49 -0.97
N PHE A 74 3.61 -16.48 -1.22
CA PHE A 74 2.61 -15.84 -0.36
C PHE A 74 2.72 -14.30 -0.29
N GLY A 75 3.43 -13.67 -1.20
CA GLY A 75 3.52 -12.22 -1.27
C GLY A 75 2.15 -11.58 -1.43
N ALA A 76 1.98 -10.43 -0.80
CA ALA A 76 0.75 -9.65 -0.82
C ALA A 76 1.09 -8.16 -1.01
N PRO A 77 1.31 -7.71 -2.26
CA PRO A 77 1.47 -6.30 -2.55
C PRO A 77 0.16 -5.56 -2.29
N LEU A 78 0.26 -4.39 -1.71
CA LEU A 78 -0.93 -3.64 -1.34
C LEU A 78 -0.76 -2.13 -1.50
N VAL A 79 -1.89 -1.44 -1.57
CA VAL A 79 -2.01 0.01 -1.44
C VAL A 79 -2.41 0.32 0.00
N THR A 80 -1.68 1.23 0.63
CA THR A 80 -1.98 1.76 1.97
C THR A 80 -2.51 3.18 1.87
N ILE A 81 -3.61 3.46 2.58
CA ILE A 81 -4.22 4.77 2.74
C ILE A 81 -4.14 5.12 4.24
N ALA A 82 -3.23 6.00 4.63
CA ALA A 82 -2.95 6.33 6.02
C ALA A 82 -3.52 7.70 6.40
N GLU A 83 -4.21 7.79 7.53
CA GLU A 83 -4.80 9.06 8.01
C GLU A 83 -3.72 10.11 8.31
N SER A 84 -2.61 9.68 8.89
CA SER A 84 -1.57 10.59 9.39
C SER A 84 -0.18 9.96 9.33
N LEU A 85 0.83 10.83 9.22
CA LEU A 85 2.25 10.52 9.44
C LEU A 85 2.76 11.33 10.63
N ILE A 86 3.42 10.65 11.55
CA ILE A 86 3.97 11.26 12.77
C ILE A 86 5.44 10.85 12.87
N SER A 87 6.33 11.82 13.08
CA SER A 87 7.74 11.54 13.35
C SER A 87 7.89 10.99 14.77
N ASP A 88 8.62 9.90 14.92
CA ASP A 88 9.03 9.38 16.22
C ASP A 88 10.26 10.15 16.78
N GLU A 89 10.68 9.80 17.98
CA GLU A 89 11.83 10.43 18.65
C GLU A 89 13.17 10.22 17.90
N LYS A 90 13.23 9.22 17.03
CA LYS A 90 14.40 8.91 16.18
C LYS A 90 14.31 9.55 14.79
N GLY A 91 13.21 10.24 14.49
CA GLY A 91 12.95 10.86 13.19
C GLY A 91 12.37 9.91 12.15
N ASN A 92 12.02 8.67 12.50
CA ASN A 92 11.32 7.77 11.58
C ASN A 92 9.85 8.16 11.48
N MET A 93 9.29 8.02 10.30
CA MET A 93 7.88 8.29 10.07
C MET A 93 7.04 7.06 10.45
N ARG A 94 6.01 7.31 11.24
CA ARG A 94 5.03 6.32 11.66
C ARG A 94 3.65 6.73 11.21
N PHE A 95 2.87 5.81 10.65
CA PHE A 95 1.47 6.07 10.33
C PHE A 95 0.54 5.46 11.37
N GLY A 96 -0.60 6.16 11.60
CA GLY A 96 -1.63 5.78 12.57
C GLY A 96 -2.68 4.86 11.94
N ASP A 97 -3.93 5.27 12.02
CA ASP A 97 -5.04 4.53 11.40
C ASP A 97 -4.90 4.47 9.89
N TYR A 98 -5.23 3.33 9.30
CA TYR A 98 -5.07 3.14 7.86
C TYR A 98 -6.02 2.10 7.27
N ILE A 99 -6.16 2.15 5.94
CA ILE A 99 -6.86 1.15 5.14
C ILE A 99 -5.83 0.51 4.21
N GLU A 100 -5.92 -0.80 4.05
CA GLU A 100 -5.11 -1.60 3.14
C GLU A 100 -5.99 -2.24 2.07
N VAL A 101 -5.60 -2.09 0.81
CA VAL A 101 -6.16 -2.84 -0.32
C VAL A 101 -5.11 -3.83 -0.77
N VAL A 102 -5.31 -5.08 -0.43
CA VAL A 102 -4.33 -6.17 -0.55
C VAL A 102 -4.65 -7.03 -1.76
N ALA A 103 -3.72 -7.15 -2.70
CA ALA A 103 -3.79 -8.13 -3.77
C ALA A 103 -2.95 -9.37 -3.39
N TYR A 104 -3.49 -10.58 -3.59
CA TYR A 104 -2.81 -11.83 -3.25
C TYR A 104 -3.31 -12.97 -4.15
N GLU A 105 -2.74 -14.15 -4.05
CA GLU A 105 -3.02 -15.30 -4.94
C GLU A 105 -4.51 -15.65 -5.11
N LYS A 106 -5.34 -15.39 -4.08
CA LYS A 106 -6.78 -15.73 -4.09
C LYS A 106 -7.69 -14.53 -4.37
N GLY A 107 -7.14 -13.34 -4.67
CA GLY A 107 -7.93 -12.17 -5.04
C GLY A 107 -7.57 -10.89 -4.32
N VAL A 108 -8.56 -10.21 -3.75
CA VAL A 108 -8.41 -8.93 -3.07
C VAL A 108 -9.09 -8.95 -1.71
N ASN A 109 -8.37 -8.48 -0.71
CA ASN A 109 -8.91 -8.15 0.60
C ASN A 109 -8.78 -6.65 0.86
N VAL A 110 -9.71 -6.09 1.61
CA VAL A 110 -9.61 -4.73 2.16
C VAL A 110 -9.76 -4.80 3.67
N TRP A 111 -8.78 -4.23 4.35
CA TRP A 111 -8.74 -4.16 5.81
C TRP A 111 -8.69 -2.71 6.24
N ARG A 112 -9.27 -2.40 7.41
CA ARG A 112 -9.05 -1.15 8.13
C ARG A 112 -8.42 -1.45 9.47
N MET A 113 -7.30 -0.80 9.76
CA MET A 113 -6.66 -0.83 11.06
C MET A 113 -6.85 0.50 11.76
N TYR A 114 -7.22 0.46 13.04
CA TYR A 114 -7.35 1.64 13.87
C TYR A 114 -7.09 1.32 15.34
N TYR A 115 -6.82 2.38 16.11
CA TYR A 115 -6.65 2.27 17.54
C TYR A 115 -7.96 2.53 18.27
N LYS A 116 -8.39 1.56 19.04
CA LYS A 116 -9.53 1.70 19.93
C LYS A 116 -9.13 1.33 21.35
N GLU A 117 -9.29 2.28 22.29
CA GLU A 117 -8.98 2.07 23.72
C GLU A 117 -7.54 1.56 23.96
N GLY A 118 -6.58 2.08 23.17
CA GLY A 118 -5.17 1.69 23.25
C GLY A 118 -4.83 0.32 22.63
N LYS A 119 -5.81 -0.32 21.97
CA LYS A 119 -5.61 -1.60 21.29
C LYS A 119 -5.75 -1.45 19.78
N VAL A 120 -4.91 -2.16 19.05
CA VAL A 120 -5.04 -2.30 17.60
C VAL A 120 -6.28 -3.13 17.29
N THR A 121 -7.14 -2.60 16.43
CA THR A 121 -8.37 -3.26 15.96
C THR A 121 -8.33 -3.36 14.45
N TRP A 122 -8.76 -4.50 13.93
CA TRP A 122 -8.82 -4.81 12.51
C TRP A 122 -10.25 -5.09 12.10
N ASP A 123 -10.75 -4.37 11.11
CA ASP A 123 -12.02 -4.65 10.45
C ASP A 123 -11.75 -5.19 9.05
N TRP A 124 -12.33 -6.33 8.75
CA TRP A 124 -12.33 -6.89 7.41
C TRP A 124 -13.49 -6.27 6.61
N LEU A 125 -13.17 -5.39 5.69
CA LEU A 125 -14.17 -4.59 4.97
C LEU A 125 -14.65 -5.26 3.68
N LEU A 126 -13.79 -6.00 2.99
CA LEU A 126 -14.09 -6.66 1.72
C LEU A 126 -13.20 -7.88 1.51
N SER A 127 -13.79 -8.93 0.93
CA SER A 127 -13.04 -10.01 0.30
C SER A 127 -13.70 -10.39 -1.02
N VAL A 128 -12.91 -10.45 -2.08
CA VAL A 128 -13.37 -10.91 -3.39
C VAL A 128 -12.37 -11.94 -3.91
N GLU A 129 -12.85 -13.17 -4.10
CA GLU A 129 -12.02 -14.27 -4.53
C GLU A 129 -11.95 -14.38 -6.06
N PHE A 130 -10.76 -14.37 -6.59
CA PHE A 130 -10.40 -14.71 -7.95
C PHE A 130 -8.90 -14.97 -8.04
N PRO A 131 -8.43 -15.89 -8.91
CA PRO A 131 -7.02 -16.22 -8.97
C PRO A 131 -6.19 -15.08 -9.54
N LEU A 132 -5.09 -14.76 -8.85
CA LEU A 132 -3.98 -13.97 -9.36
C LEU A 132 -2.75 -14.87 -9.43
N GLU A 133 -2.08 -14.85 -10.59
CA GLU A 133 -0.94 -15.74 -10.81
C GLU A 133 0.34 -15.16 -10.20
N GLU A 134 1.06 -15.96 -9.42
CA GLU A 134 2.39 -15.61 -8.93
C GLU A 134 3.35 -15.29 -10.09
N LYS A 135 4.31 -14.41 -9.83
CA LYS A 135 5.37 -13.97 -10.78
C LYS A 135 4.86 -13.23 -12.02
N LYS A 136 3.56 -13.06 -12.17
CA LYS A 136 2.98 -12.19 -13.20
C LYS A 136 2.86 -10.76 -12.70
N ILE A 137 3.02 -9.82 -13.59
CA ILE A 137 2.77 -8.41 -13.30
C ILE A 137 1.26 -8.17 -13.32
N HIS A 138 0.78 -7.60 -12.22
CA HIS A 138 -0.60 -7.18 -12.03
C HIS A 138 -0.65 -5.66 -11.88
N THR A 139 -1.75 -5.06 -12.30
CA THR A 139 -2.07 -3.67 -12.03
C THR A 139 -3.08 -3.62 -10.89
N LEU A 140 -2.73 -2.93 -9.81
CA LEU A 140 -3.63 -2.58 -8.71
C LEU A 140 -3.87 -1.09 -8.73
N SER A 141 -5.12 -0.67 -8.91
CA SER A 141 -5.53 0.73 -8.91
C SER A 141 -6.64 0.96 -7.89
N VAL A 142 -6.54 2.04 -7.12
CA VAL A 142 -7.51 2.43 -6.11
C VAL A 142 -7.84 3.90 -6.25
N GLU A 143 -9.09 4.22 -6.57
CA GLU A 143 -9.61 5.58 -6.52
C GLU A 143 -10.30 5.79 -5.16
N ILE A 144 -9.81 6.79 -4.42
CA ILE A 144 -10.20 7.06 -3.03
C ILE A 144 -11.17 8.23 -3.02
N LEU A 145 -12.45 7.93 -2.80
CA LEU A 145 -13.53 8.90 -2.82
C LEU A 145 -14.01 9.20 -1.39
N LYS A 146 -14.87 10.21 -1.21
CA LYS A 146 -15.32 10.67 0.12
C LYS A 146 -15.96 9.58 1.00
N SER A 147 -16.58 8.56 0.39
CA SER A 147 -17.30 7.50 1.11
C SER A 147 -17.16 6.13 0.46
N LYS A 148 -16.24 5.97 -0.47
CA LYS A 148 -16.03 4.68 -1.16
C LYS A 148 -14.64 4.56 -1.74
N LEU A 149 -14.21 3.32 -1.94
CA LEU A 149 -13.06 2.95 -2.75
C LEU A 149 -13.56 2.32 -4.05
N ALA A 150 -13.08 2.79 -5.20
CA ALA A 150 -13.20 2.08 -6.45
C ALA A 150 -11.87 1.37 -6.73
N ILE A 151 -11.90 0.05 -6.74
CA ILE A 151 -10.72 -0.81 -6.83
C ILE A 151 -10.73 -1.50 -8.18
N LEU A 152 -9.59 -1.50 -8.85
CA LEU A 152 -9.37 -2.21 -10.10
C LEU A 152 -8.12 -3.09 -9.96
N VAL A 153 -8.28 -4.39 -10.18
CA VAL A 153 -7.15 -5.33 -10.29
C VAL A 153 -7.18 -5.95 -11.67
N ASN A 154 -6.19 -5.61 -12.48
CA ASN A 154 -6.19 -5.89 -13.92
C ASN A 154 -7.49 -5.32 -14.57
N GLU A 155 -8.41 -6.19 -15.00
CA GLU A 155 -9.69 -5.79 -15.60
C GLU A 155 -10.88 -5.91 -14.64
N ARG A 156 -10.68 -6.39 -13.40
CA ARG A 156 -11.75 -6.63 -12.41
C ARG A 156 -12.00 -5.40 -11.58
N LYS A 157 -13.21 -4.87 -11.68
CA LYS A 157 -13.66 -3.68 -10.93
C LYS A 157 -14.46 -4.10 -9.71
N MET A 158 -14.18 -3.44 -8.59
CA MET A 158 -14.88 -3.60 -7.32
C MET A 158 -15.15 -2.23 -6.73
N THR A 159 -16.24 -2.11 -5.95
CA THR A 159 -16.55 -0.88 -5.23
C THR A 159 -16.88 -1.25 -3.78
N LEU A 160 -16.25 -0.56 -2.84
CA LEU A 160 -16.48 -0.70 -1.42
C LEU A 160 -16.96 0.63 -0.84
N HIS A 161 -18.08 0.64 -0.17
CA HIS A 161 -18.48 1.78 0.67
C HIS A 161 -17.70 1.75 1.98
N VAL A 162 -17.11 2.87 2.33
CA VAL A 162 -16.34 3.04 3.56
C VAL A 162 -16.94 4.19 4.34
N ASN A 163 -17.51 3.88 5.50
CA ASN A 163 -17.95 4.89 6.43
C ASN A 163 -16.73 5.58 7.05
N ASP A 164 -16.84 6.87 7.32
CA ASP A 164 -15.80 7.66 7.97
C ASP A 164 -14.44 7.58 7.24
N MET A 165 -14.45 7.73 5.91
CA MET A 165 -13.23 7.87 5.12
C MET A 165 -12.48 9.13 5.57
N TYR A 166 -11.17 9.07 5.59
CA TYR A 166 -10.31 10.18 5.99
C TYR A 166 -10.52 11.40 5.08
N PRO A 167 -10.68 12.60 5.64
CA PRO A 167 -10.87 13.83 4.86
C PRO A 167 -9.63 14.23 4.08
N SER A 168 -8.46 13.80 4.53
CA SER A 168 -7.17 13.86 3.83
C SER A 168 -6.30 12.71 4.31
N PHE A 169 -5.38 12.22 3.48
CA PHE A 169 -4.62 11.00 3.77
C PHE A 169 -3.29 10.98 3.03
N HIS A 170 -2.36 10.17 3.51
CA HIS A 170 -1.17 9.77 2.78
C HIS A 170 -1.46 8.45 2.06
N VAL A 171 -0.94 8.29 0.85
CA VAL A 171 -1.20 7.08 0.06
C VAL A 171 0.10 6.56 -0.54
N GLY A 172 0.17 5.24 -0.72
CA GLY A 172 1.32 4.62 -1.35
C GLY A 172 1.25 3.11 -1.37
N ILE A 173 2.40 2.50 -1.53
CA ILE A 173 2.55 1.05 -1.65
C ILE A 173 3.12 0.44 -0.37
N ASN A 174 2.73 -0.79 -0.12
CA ASN A 174 3.25 -1.57 0.99
C ASN A 174 3.44 -3.02 0.53
N ALA A 175 4.50 -3.64 1.00
CA ALA A 175 4.78 -5.05 0.84
C ALA A 175 4.53 -5.77 2.15
N CYS A 176 3.67 -6.77 2.14
CA CYS A 176 3.37 -7.60 3.30
C CYS A 176 3.54 -9.06 2.94
N GLU A 177 4.20 -9.81 3.81
CA GLU A 177 4.47 -11.25 3.63
C GLU A 177 5.25 -11.56 2.35
N GLY A 178 5.79 -12.76 2.22
CA GLY A 178 6.40 -13.30 1.02
C GLY A 178 7.32 -12.36 0.26
N ILE A 179 7.33 -12.51 -1.05
CA ILE A 179 8.13 -11.71 -1.97
C ILE A 179 7.22 -10.80 -2.78
N ASN A 180 7.46 -9.51 -2.70
CA ASN A 180 6.70 -8.49 -3.43
C ASN A 180 7.63 -7.60 -4.25
N ARG A 181 7.28 -7.36 -5.50
CA ARG A 181 7.98 -6.46 -6.42
C ARG A 181 7.04 -5.36 -6.89
N PHE A 182 7.53 -4.13 -6.88
CA PHE A 182 6.83 -3.00 -7.46
C PHE A 182 7.66 -2.42 -8.61
N TYR A 183 7.03 -2.26 -9.76
CA TYR A 183 7.66 -1.76 -10.99
C TYR A 183 7.38 -0.28 -11.21
N SER A 184 6.19 0.18 -10.83
CA SER A 184 5.79 1.58 -10.93
C SER A 184 4.72 1.92 -9.91
N MET A 185 4.62 3.22 -9.60
CA MET A 185 3.52 3.80 -8.87
C MET A 185 3.15 5.14 -9.51
N GLU A 186 1.86 5.36 -9.72
CA GLU A 186 1.32 6.61 -10.23
C GLU A 186 0.23 7.11 -9.30
N ILE A 187 0.26 8.40 -9.01
CA ILE A 187 -0.77 9.07 -8.20
C ILE A 187 -1.30 10.25 -9.01
N GLU A 188 -2.60 10.21 -9.30
CA GLU A 188 -3.39 11.26 -9.88
C GLU A 188 -4.22 11.91 -8.76
N GLU A 189 -3.93 13.16 -8.46
CA GLU A 189 -4.71 13.92 -7.48
C GLU A 189 -6.01 14.43 -8.09
N ALA A 190 -7.03 14.59 -7.24
CA ALA A 190 -8.26 15.27 -7.65
C ALA A 190 -7.90 16.68 -8.12
N ASN A 191 -8.37 17.04 -9.31
CA ASN A 191 -8.33 18.45 -9.70
C ASN A 191 -9.21 19.22 -8.72
N GLU A 192 -8.66 20.24 -8.06
CA GLU A 192 -9.47 21.18 -7.30
C GLU A 192 -10.52 21.78 -8.25
N ALA A 193 -11.79 21.49 -7.98
CA ALA A 193 -12.92 22.01 -8.74
C ALA A 193 -13.40 23.33 -8.12
#